data_c26f9b7f3c996fbfca97ecc85f3edda3
#
_entry.id   c26f9b7f3c996fbfca97ecc85f3edda3
#
_cell.length_a   1.000
_cell.length_b   1.000
_cell.length_c   1.000
_cell.angle_alpha   90.00
_cell.angle_beta   90.00
_cell.angle_gamma   90.00
#
_symmetry.space_group_name_H-M   'P 1'
#
loop_
_entity.id
_entity.type
_entity.pdbx_description
1 polymer ?
#
loop_
_entity_poly.entity_id
_entity_poly.type
_entity_poly.pdbx_seq_one_letter_code
_entity_poly.pdbx_strand_id
1 'polypeptide(L)'
;FGSFNKAFKPNRTAFDWLSRDPNEVDKYINDPLCGFRCTNQLWIDLLGGLQQISKASNLAQIDPGLPLLIMGGECDPVSEGKRLKSLADALRRAGSQNLQLNLYPQARHELFNESNRDEVTADVLTWLDQALTLRRPARCE
;
A
#
# COMPACT_ATOMS: atom_id res chain seq x y z
N PHE A 1 4.75 5.81 15.23
CA PHE A 1 3.94 6.85 14.57
C PHE A 1 4.46 8.27 14.80
N GLY A 2 4.88 8.68 16.01
CA GLY A 2 5.34 10.05 16.27
C GLY A 2 6.54 10.55 15.45
N SER A 3 7.24 9.66 14.72
CA SER A 3 8.33 10.04 13.81
C SER A 3 7.87 10.24 12.37
N PHE A 4 6.72 9.71 11.96
CA PHE A 4 6.27 9.74 10.57
C PHE A 4 6.03 11.16 10.05
N ASN A 5 5.57 12.04 10.92
CA ASN A 5 5.29 13.43 10.57
C ASN A 5 6.54 14.32 10.43
N LYS A 6 7.73 13.81 10.80
CA LYS A 6 8.96 14.64 10.81
C LYS A 6 9.36 15.14 9.43
N ALA A 7 9.06 14.37 8.37
CA ALA A 7 9.39 14.72 7.00
C ALA A 7 8.51 15.83 6.42
N PHE A 8 7.39 16.15 7.06
CA PHE A 8 6.37 17.09 6.55
C PHE A 8 6.31 18.43 7.30
N LYS A 9 7.40 18.81 7.95
CA LYS A 9 7.48 20.09 8.64
C LYS A 9 7.48 21.29 7.68
N PRO A 10 6.81 22.41 8.04
CA PRO A 10 6.04 22.64 9.26
C PRO A 10 4.73 21.83 9.26
N ASN A 11 4.46 21.12 10.38
CA ASN A 11 3.27 20.29 10.47
C ASN A 11 2.03 21.14 10.80
N ARG A 12 0.91 20.88 10.13
CA ARG A 12 -0.41 21.44 10.45
C ARG A 12 -1.07 20.63 11.58
N THR A 13 -0.92 19.31 11.54
CA THR A 13 -1.51 18.36 12.49
C THR A 13 -0.51 17.28 12.91
N ALA A 14 -0.93 16.33 13.75
CA ALA A 14 -0.15 15.14 14.08
C ALA A 14 -0.20 14.05 12.99
N PHE A 15 -1.05 14.21 11.96
CA PHE A 15 -1.40 13.20 10.97
C PHE A 15 -1.15 13.62 9.53
N ASP A 16 -0.38 14.67 9.28
CA ASP A 16 -0.09 15.17 7.93
C ASP A 16 0.60 14.11 7.05
N TRP A 17 1.24 13.11 7.67
CA TRP A 17 1.87 11.99 6.96
C TRP A 17 0.87 11.07 6.23
N LEU A 18 -0.44 11.16 6.52
CA LEU A 18 -1.47 10.33 5.89
C LEU A 18 -1.76 10.75 4.45
N SER A 19 -1.97 12.06 4.23
CA SER A 19 -2.35 12.60 2.93
C SER A 19 -1.87 14.04 2.76
N ARG A 20 -1.74 14.47 1.51
CA ARG A 20 -1.55 15.88 1.13
C ARG A 20 -2.86 16.67 1.16
N ASP A 21 -4.02 15.98 1.07
CA ASP A 21 -5.33 16.61 1.15
C ASP A 21 -5.67 16.94 2.61
N PRO A 22 -5.71 18.22 3.01
CA PRO A 22 -5.98 18.61 4.39
C PRO A 22 -7.39 18.22 4.85
N ASN A 23 -8.37 18.15 3.94
CA ASN A 23 -9.73 17.75 4.29
C ASN A 23 -9.80 16.27 4.69
N GLU A 24 -9.05 15.41 4.02
CA GLU A 24 -8.99 13.99 4.37
C GLU A 24 -8.28 13.78 5.71
N VAL A 25 -7.21 14.53 5.97
CA VAL A 25 -6.54 14.51 7.28
C VAL A 25 -7.49 14.98 8.39
N ASP A 26 -8.29 16.01 8.15
CA ASP A 26 -9.26 16.52 9.12
C ASP A 26 -10.41 15.52 9.36
N LYS A 27 -10.87 14.82 8.33
CA LYS A 27 -11.84 13.71 8.48
C LYS A 27 -11.28 12.62 9.41
N TYR A 28 -10.03 12.19 9.18
CA TYR A 28 -9.38 11.20 10.03
C TYR A 28 -9.30 11.63 11.49
N ILE A 29 -8.95 12.90 11.74
CA ILE A 29 -8.83 13.45 13.11
C ILE A 29 -10.20 13.51 13.81
N ASN A 30 -11.26 13.80 13.06
CA ASN A 30 -12.61 13.94 13.60
C ASN A 30 -13.36 12.60 13.75
N ASP A 31 -12.82 11.52 13.18
CA ASP A 31 -13.43 10.19 13.29
C ASP A 31 -13.02 9.52 14.61
N PRO A 32 -13.99 9.22 15.52
CA PRO A 32 -13.69 8.58 16.81
C PRO A 32 -13.15 7.15 16.65
N LEU A 33 -13.28 6.54 15.48
CA LEU A 33 -12.73 5.22 15.16
C LEU A 33 -11.30 5.28 14.60
N CYS A 34 -10.74 6.48 14.43
CA CYS A 34 -9.41 6.72 13.90
C CYS A 34 -8.46 7.27 14.98
N GLY A 35 -7.16 7.07 14.81
CA GLY A 35 -6.12 7.68 15.65
C GLY A 35 -6.05 7.21 17.10
N PHE A 36 -6.84 6.24 17.52
CA PHE A 36 -6.82 5.73 18.90
C PHE A 36 -5.55 4.91 19.18
N ARG A 37 -5.24 4.74 20.47
CA ARG A 37 -4.09 3.95 20.89
C ARG A 37 -4.42 2.46 20.84
N CYS A 38 -3.69 1.72 20.03
CA CYS A 38 -3.79 0.27 19.95
C CYS A 38 -3.21 -0.40 21.19
N THR A 39 -3.70 -1.60 21.51
CA THR A 39 -3.19 -2.44 22.60
C THR A 39 -1.80 -2.99 22.27
N ASN A 40 -1.02 -3.35 23.27
CA ASN A 40 0.25 -4.03 23.06
C ASN A 40 0.06 -5.37 22.32
N GLN A 41 -1.04 -6.08 22.59
CA GLN A 41 -1.35 -7.34 21.90
C GLN A 41 -1.52 -7.14 20.40
N LEU A 42 -2.24 -6.08 19.96
CA LEU A 42 -2.36 -5.76 18.54
C LEU A 42 -0.98 -5.62 17.88
N TRP A 43 -0.04 -4.94 18.53
CA TRP A 43 1.31 -4.76 17.98
C TRP A 43 2.09 -6.07 17.89
N ILE A 44 1.97 -6.95 18.89
CA ILE A 44 2.60 -8.27 18.88
C ILE A 44 2.05 -9.09 17.72
N ASP A 45 0.72 -9.12 17.55
CA ASP A 45 0.06 -9.89 16.51
C ASP A 45 0.39 -9.35 15.11
N LEU A 46 0.34 -8.00 14.94
CA LEU A 46 0.69 -7.35 13.67
C LEU A 46 2.13 -7.64 13.27
N LEU A 47 3.09 -7.42 14.16
CA LEU A 47 4.51 -7.63 13.86
C LEU A 47 4.82 -9.10 13.63
N GLY A 48 4.21 -10.01 14.42
CA GLY A 48 4.31 -11.44 14.21
C GLY A 48 3.74 -11.89 12.87
N GLY A 49 2.58 -11.36 12.50
CA GLY A 49 1.95 -11.59 11.19
C GLY A 49 2.83 -11.10 10.03
N LEU A 50 3.32 -9.87 10.12
CA LEU A 50 4.22 -9.30 9.10
C LEU A 50 5.50 -10.13 8.94
N GLN A 51 6.11 -10.58 10.05
CA GLN A 51 7.27 -11.45 10.01
C GLN A 51 6.95 -12.80 9.35
N GLN A 52 5.76 -13.35 9.61
CA GLN A 52 5.34 -14.63 9.03
C GLN A 52 5.09 -14.52 7.54
N ILE A 53 4.30 -13.54 7.09
CA ILE A 53 3.93 -13.40 5.66
C ILE A 53 5.12 -13.00 4.78
N SER A 54 6.16 -12.37 5.33
CA SER A 54 7.35 -11.96 4.57
C SER A 54 8.42 -13.05 4.42
N LYS A 55 8.24 -14.24 5.00
CA LYS A 55 9.17 -15.36 4.81
C LYS A 55 9.20 -15.81 3.36
N ALA A 56 10.38 -16.05 2.81
CA ALA A 56 10.54 -16.48 1.42
C ALA A 56 9.74 -17.76 1.10
N SER A 57 9.66 -18.71 2.06
CA SER A 57 8.86 -19.93 1.92
C SER A 57 7.36 -19.67 1.80
N ASN A 58 6.85 -18.61 2.42
CA ASN A 58 5.44 -18.25 2.35
C ASN A 58 5.14 -17.45 1.08
N LEU A 59 6.05 -16.55 0.68
CA LEU A 59 5.93 -15.86 -0.61
C LEU A 59 5.94 -16.84 -1.78
N ALA A 60 6.71 -17.91 -1.72
CA ALA A 60 6.77 -18.96 -2.74
C ALA A 60 5.49 -19.81 -2.84
N GLN A 61 4.55 -19.69 -1.90
CA GLN A 61 3.24 -20.35 -1.97
C GLN A 61 2.20 -19.55 -2.78
N ILE A 62 2.51 -18.31 -3.13
CA ILE A 62 1.65 -17.51 -3.99
C ILE A 62 1.72 -18.08 -5.41
N ASP A 63 0.55 -18.30 -6.02
CA ASP A 63 0.47 -18.75 -7.42
C ASP A 63 1.31 -17.82 -8.32
N PRO A 64 2.32 -18.32 -9.04
CA PRO A 64 3.16 -17.53 -9.91
C PRO A 64 2.38 -16.74 -10.97
N GLY A 65 1.26 -17.25 -11.43
CA GLY A 65 0.38 -16.66 -12.43
C GLY A 65 -0.60 -15.62 -11.86
N LEU A 66 -0.69 -15.47 -10.53
CA LEU A 66 -1.59 -14.52 -9.90
C LEU A 66 -1.19 -13.09 -10.26
N PRO A 67 -2.08 -12.28 -10.88
CA PRO A 67 -1.80 -10.86 -11.05
C PRO A 67 -1.70 -10.16 -9.70
N LEU A 68 -0.61 -9.44 -9.49
CA LEU A 68 -0.34 -8.68 -8.26
C LEU A 68 -0.12 -7.22 -8.61
N LEU A 69 -0.80 -6.34 -7.89
CA LEU A 69 -0.57 -4.89 -7.92
C LEU A 69 -0.06 -4.43 -6.55
N ILE A 70 1.11 -3.82 -6.54
CA ILE A 70 1.65 -3.13 -5.37
C ILE A 70 1.59 -1.64 -5.66
N MET A 71 1.05 -0.86 -4.72
CA MET A 71 0.94 0.58 -4.84
C MET A 71 1.42 1.28 -3.58
N GLY A 72 1.97 2.48 -3.73
CA GLY A 72 2.36 3.31 -2.59
C GLY A 72 2.81 4.70 -2.97
N GLY A 73 2.76 5.60 -2.00
CA GLY A 73 3.32 6.93 -2.13
C GLY A 73 4.85 6.93 -1.98
N GLU A 74 5.55 7.68 -2.81
CA GLU A 74 7.01 7.82 -2.66
C GLU A 74 7.40 8.54 -1.36
N CYS A 75 6.49 9.39 -0.85
CA CYS A 75 6.67 10.11 0.41
C CYS A 75 5.99 9.43 1.60
N ASP A 76 5.50 8.20 1.45
CA ASP A 76 4.94 7.45 2.58
C ASP A 76 6.04 7.07 3.58
N PRO A 77 6.00 7.57 4.83
CA PRO A 77 7.03 7.29 5.83
C PRO A 77 6.98 5.85 6.37
N VAL A 78 5.90 5.11 6.09
CA VAL A 78 5.76 3.70 6.49
C VAL A 78 6.50 2.79 5.52
N SER A 79 6.29 2.97 4.22
CA SER A 79 6.87 2.13 3.17
C SER A 79 8.13 2.72 2.54
N GLU A 80 8.34 4.05 2.63
CA GLU A 80 9.49 4.78 2.07
C GLU A 80 9.74 4.45 0.58
N GLY A 81 8.73 4.10 -0.20
CA GLY A 81 8.83 3.69 -1.61
C GLY A 81 9.82 2.55 -1.87
N LYS A 82 11.05 2.66 -1.36
CA LYS A 82 12.11 1.64 -1.52
C LYS A 82 11.75 0.28 -0.91
N ARG A 83 10.95 0.25 0.18
CA ARG A 83 10.50 -1.00 0.81
C ARG A 83 9.50 -1.73 -0.08
N LEU A 84 8.65 -0.99 -0.81
CA LEU A 84 7.75 -1.58 -1.80
C LEU A 84 8.51 -2.16 -2.98
N LYS A 85 9.58 -1.51 -3.43
CA LYS A 85 10.50 -2.08 -4.43
C LYS A 85 11.12 -3.39 -3.92
N SER A 86 11.59 -3.39 -2.67
CA SER A 86 12.15 -4.61 -2.05
C SER A 86 11.13 -5.74 -1.94
N LEU A 87 9.86 -5.42 -1.61
CA LEU A 87 8.76 -6.40 -1.60
C LEU A 87 8.49 -6.95 -3.00
N ALA A 88 8.40 -6.08 -4.00
CA ALA A 88 8.21 -6.49 -5.39
C ALA A 88 9.33 -7.42 -5.87
N ASP A 89 10.58 -7.10 -5.53
CA ASP A 89 11.74 -7.93 -5.87
C ASP A 89 11.73 -9.27 -5.12
N ALA A 90 11.28 -9.29 -3.86
CA ALA A 90 11.12 -10.53 -3.11
C ALA A 90 10.05 -11.44 -3.72
N LEU A 91 8.91 -10.90 -4.13
CA LEU A 91 7.85 -11.63 -4.82
C LEU A 91 8.30 -12.17 -6.18
N ARG A 92 9.03 -11.37 -6.97
CA ARG A 92 9.62 -11.84 -8.24
C ARG A 92 10.60 -12.98 -8.02
N ARG A 93 11.49 -12.88 -7.03
CA ARG A 93 12.40 -13.99 -6.66
C ARG A 93 11.66 -15.22 -6.17
N ALA A 94 10.49 -15.05 -5.56
CA ALA A 94 9.62 -16.15 -5.13
C ALA A 94 8.82 -16.80 -6.27
N GLY A 95 8.87 -16.23 -7.48
CA GLY A 95 8.27 -16.82 -8.67
C GLY A 95 7.11 -16.02 -9.29
N SER A 96 6.69 -14.89 -8.71
CA SER A 96 5.59 -14.07 -9.26
C SER A 96 5.95 -13.54 -10.66
N GLN A 97 5.12 -13.86 -11.66
CA GLN A 97 5.32 -13.51 -13.07
C GLN A 97 4.53 -12.26 -13.50
N ASN A 98 3.39 -12.01 -12.86
CA ASN A 98 2.45 -10.95 -13.21
C ASN A 98 2.37 -9.90 -12.09
N LEU A 99 3.49 -9.21 -11.83
CA LEU A 99 3.57 -8.21 -10.77
C LEU A 99 3.82 -6.82 -11.35
N GLN A 100 2.91 -5.89 -11.05
CA GLN A 100 3.03 -4.46 -11.31
C GLN A 100 3.31 -3.71 -10.00
N LEU A 101 4.17 -2.69 -10.07
CA LEU A 101 4.47 -1.78 -8.97
C LEU A 101 4.25 -0.35 -9.44
N ASN A 102 3.30 0.35 -8.82
CA ASN A 102 3.00 1.76 -9.05
C ASN A 102 3.43 2.58 -7.83
N LEU A 103 4.36 3.51 -8.04
CA LEU A 103 4.76 4.49 -7.03
C LEU A 103 4.34 5.88 -7.48
N TYR A 104 3.59 6.57 -6.62
CA TYR A 104 3.03 7.89 -6.93
C TYR A 104 3.94 8.98 -6.34
N PRO A 105 4.51 9.85 -7.20
CA PRO A 105 5.37 10.94 -6.76
C PRO A 105 4.67 11.85 -5.75
N GLN A 106 5.38 12.22 -4.69
CA GLN A 106 4.89 13.08 -3.62
C GLN A 106 3.69 12.55 -2.81
N ALA A 107 3.03 11.46 -3.25
CA ALA A 107 1.93 10.88 -2.49
C ALA A 107 2.43 10.31 -1.15
N ARG A 108 1.57 10.40 -0.14
CA ARG A 108 1.81 9.94 1.23
C ARG A 108 1.18 8.56 1.46
N HIS A 109 0.70 8.28 2.66
CA HIS A 109 0.31 6.94 3.08
C HIS A 109 -1.02 6.46 2.49
N GLU A 110 -2.03 7.30 2.46
CA GLU A 110 -3.40 6.94 2.08
C GLU A 110 -3.71 7.30 0.64
N LEU A 111 -3.31 6.48 -0.32
CA LEU A 111 -3.41 6.79 -1.76
C LEU A 111 -4.83 7.16 -2.22
N PHE A 112 -5.87 6.47 -1.71
CA PHE A 112 -7.26 6.76 -2.08
C PHE A 112 -7.84 8.02 -1.40
N ASN A 113 -7.11 8.59 -0.46
CA ASN A 113 -7.41 9.84 0.21
C ASN A 113 -6.43 10.95 -0.19
N GLU A 114 -5.57 10.70 -1.18
CA GLU A 114 -4.61 11.67 -1.69
C GLU A 114 -5.24 12.72 -2.60
N SER A 115 -4.53 13.83 -2.83
CA SER A 115 -4.93 14.88 -3.77
C SER A 115 -5.06 14.38 -5.21
N ASN A 116 -4.36 13.30 -5.58
CA ASN A 116 -4.43 12.63 -6.88
C ASN A 116 -5.17 11.29 -6.83
N ARG A 117 -6.13 11.11 -5.92
CA ARG A 117 -6.92 9.87 -5.78
C ARG A 117 -7.63 9.41 -7.04
N ASP A 118 -8.01 10.35 -7.90
CA ASP A 118 -8.70 10.01 -9.16
C ASP A 118 -7.74 9.29 -10.13
N GLU A 119 -6.48 9.72 -10.21
CA GLU A 119 -5.42 9.04 -10.94
C GLU A 119 -5.18 7.63 -10.37
N VAL A 120 -5.01 7.53 -9.04
CA VAL A 120 -4.84 6.24 -8.36
C VAL A 120 -5.98 5.29 -8.66
N THR A 121 -7.21 5.78 -8.58
CA THR A 121 -8.43 5.00 -8.85
C THR A 121 -8.48 4.54 -10.30
N ALA A 122 -8.18 5.42 -11.26
CA ALA A 122 -8.14 5.08 -12.68
C ALA A 122 -7.10 4.00 -13.00
N ASP A 123 -5.91 4.10 -12.39
CA ASP A 123 -4.85 3.09 -12.53
C ASP A 123 -5.28 1.72 -12.00
N VAL A 124 -5.94 1.68 -10.84
CA VAL A 124 -6.46 0.44 -10.26
C VAL A 124 -7.53 -0.18 -11.16
N LEU A 125 -8.47 0.62 -11.66
CA LEU A 125 -9.52 0.12 -12.57
C LEU A 125 -8.91 -0.41 -13.86
N THR A 126 -7.94 0.29 -14.43
CA THR A 126 -7.22 -0.15 -15.65
C THR A 126 -6.51 -1.48 -15.39
N TRP A 127 -5.82 -1.60 -14.25
CA TRP A 127 -5.14 -2.84 -13.88
C TRP A 127 -6.13 -4.00 -13.66
N LEU A 128 -7.27 -3.75 -13.01
CA LEU A 128 -8.31 -4.77 -12.81
C LEU A 128 -8.86 -5.29 -14.12
N ASP A 129 -9.14 -4.43 -15.09
CA ASP A 129 -9.63 -4.83 -16.41
C ASP A 129 -8.61 -5.72 -17.14
N GLN A 130 -7.32 -5.37 -17.06
CA GLN A 130 -6.24 -6.18 -17.62
C GLN A 130 -6.13 -7.55 -16.93
N ALA A 131 -6.15 -7.58 -15.59
CA ALA A 131 -6.05 -8.79 -14.79
C ALA A 131 -7.22 -9.76 -15.03
N LEU A 132 -8.43 -9.22 -15.18
CA LEU A 132 -9.62 -10.01 -15.52
C LEU A 132 -9.57 -10.58 -16.93
N THR A 133 -8.98 -9.87 -17.88
CA THR A 133 -8.80 -10.33 -19.25
C THR A 133 -7.80 -11.48 -19.30
N LEU A 134 -6.70 -11.41 -18.56
CA LEU A 134 -5.70 -12.48 -18.48
C LEU A 134 -6.26 -13.78 -17.88
N ARG A 135 -7.30 -13.73 -17.04
CA ARG A 135 -7.92 -14.88 -16.39
C ARG A 135 -9.11 -15.47 -17.15
N ARG A 136 -9.57 -14.87 -18.23
CA ARG A 136 -10.65 -15.46 -19.04
C ARG A 136 -10.08 -16.71 -19.76
N PRO A 137 -10.59 -17.93 -19.48
CA PRO A 137 -10.27 -19.07 -20.33
C PRO A 137 -10.68 -18.74 -21.76
N ALA A 138 -9.85 -19.16 -22.74
CA ALA A 138 -10.23 -19.07 -24.14
C ALA A 138 -11.64 -19.67 -24.28
N ARG A 139 -12.60 -18.91 -24.81
CA ARG A 139 -13.91 -19.48 -25.14
C ARG A 139 -13.65 -20.55 -26.18
N CYS A 140 -14.01 -21.81 -25.85
CA CYS A 140 -14.12 -22.85 -26.86
C CYS A 140 -15.20 -22.37 -27.84
N GLU A 141 -14.80 -22.04 -29.07
CA GLU A 141 -15.69 -21.88 -30.20
C GLU A 141 -16.21 -23.27 -30.66
#